data_90d0f04b7ff84a6e72c02266c604f8d3
#
_entry.id   90d0f04b7ff84a6e72c02266c604f8d3
#
_cell.length_a   1.000
_cell.length_b   1.000
_cell.length_c   1.000
_cell.angle_alpha   90.00
_cell.angle_beta   90.00
_cell.angle_gamma   90.00
#
_symmetry.space_group_name_H-M   'P 1'
#
loop_
_entity.id
_entity.type
_entity.pdbx_description
1 polymer ?
#
loop_
_entity_poly.entity_id
_entity_poly.type
_entity_poly.pdbx_seq_one_letter_code
_entity_poly.pdbx_strand_id
1 'polypeptide(L)' 'MSKDILIPNEENPLIWINVERMSGAPCFYGTRLPVSSLFENLEDGVSIDEWLDAFPSVTREQAIAVLEYARNRMLEPVA' A
#
# COMPACT_ATOMS: atom_id res chain seq x y z
N MET A 1 6.98 12.78 -18.71
CA MET A 1 7.69 11.58 -18.28
C MET A 1 7.25 11.21 -16.87
N SER A 2 6.96 9.95 -16.67
CA SER A 2 6.52 9.49 -15.36
C SER A 2 7.63 9.56 -14.33
N LYS A 3 7.29 10.01 -13.14
CA LYS A 3 8.19 10.08 -12.00
C LYS A 3 7.75 9.13 -10.90
N ASP A 4 7.05 8.06 -11.27
CA ASP A 4 6.57 7.11 -10.29
C ASP A 4 7.73 6.39 -9.63
N ILE A 5 7.68 6.34 -8.31
CA ILE A 5 8.54 5.48 -7.52
C ILE A 5 7.74 4.23 -7.23
N LEU A 6 8.26 3.07 -7.64
CA LEU A 6 7.56 1.80 -7.50
C LEU A 6 8.23 0.97 -6.41
N ILE A 7 7.46 0.52 -5.45
CA ILE A 7 7.94 -0.19 -4.28
C ILE A 7 7.27 -1.56 -4.23
N PRO A 8 8.02 -2.64 -4.02
CA PRO A 8 9.46 -2.72 -3.72
C PRO A 8 10.35 -2.56 -4.96
N ASN A 9 9.82 -2.79 -6.16
CA ASN A 9 10.60 -2.66 -7.38
C ASN A 9 9.66 -2.53 -8.57
N GLU A 10 10.25 -2.37 -9.76
CA GLU A 10 9.46 -2.14 -10.98
C GLU A 10 8.83 -3.43 -11.54
N GLU A 11 9.37 -4.58 -11.16
CA GLU A 11 8.88 -5.85 -11.68
C GLU A 11 7.61 -6.32 -10.97
N ASN A 12 7.54 -6.09 -9.65
CA ASN A 12 6.37 -6.49 -8.86
C ASN A 12 5.99 -5.36 -7.91
N PRO A 13 5.47 -4.26 -8.46
CA PRO A 13 5.15 -3.11 -7.60
C PRO A 13 3.90 -3.39 -6.76
N LEU A 14 3.96 -3.00 -5.51
CA LEU A 14 2.82 -3.03 -4.58
C LEU A 14 2.29 -1.64 -4.33
N ILE A 15 3.17 -0.65 -4.36
CA ILE A 15 2.90 0.73 -3.98
C ILE A 15 3.55 1.63 -5.00
N TRP A 16 2.87 2.70 -5.34
CA TRP A 16 3.47 3.73 -6.19
C TRP A 16 3.36 5.11 -5.53
N ILE A 17 4.36 5.94 -5.77
CA ILE A 17 4.46 7.27 -5.20
C ILE A 17 4.79 8.24 -6.33
N ASN A 18 4.04 9.33 -6.41
CA ASN A 18 4.31 10.37 -7.37
C ASN A 18 3.87 11.71 -6.76
N VAL A 19 4.79 12.68 -6.70
CA VAL A 19 4.50 13.98 -6.07
C VAL A 19 3.36 14.71 -6.75
N GLU A 20 3.09 14.40 -8.02
CA GLU A 20 2.01 15.00 -8.77
C GLU A 20 0.68 14.29 -8.57
N ARG A 21 0.69 13.18 -7.82
CA ARG A 21 -0.50 12.40 -7.55
C ARG A 21 -0.62 12.22 -6.04
N MET A 22 -1.76 12.62 -5.48
CA MET A 22 -2.04 12.52 -4.06
C MET A 22 -0.95 13.16 -3.19
N SER A 23 -0.33 14.23 -3.72
CA SER A 23 0.71 14.97 -3.02
C SER A 23 1.89 14.09 -2.61
N GLY A 24 2.16 13.04 -3.37
CA GLY A 24 3.26 12.13 -3.07
C GLY A 24 2.94 11.05 -2.06
N ALA A 25 1.67 10.93 -1.63
CA ALA A 25 1.31 9.87 -0.69
C ALA A 25 1.47 8.50 -1.34
N PRO A 26 2.02 7.52 -0.62
CA PRO A 26 2.10 6.15 -1.14
C PRO A 26 0.70 5.58 -1.32
N CYS A 27 0.40 5.11 -2.54
CA CYS A 27 -0.89 4.53 -2.86
C CYS A 27 -0.70 3.07 -3.31
N PHE A 28 -1.77 2.28 -3.19
CA PHE A 28 -1.74 0.94 -3.77
C PHE A 28 -1.51 1.06 -5.27
N TYR A 29 -0.63 0.22 -5.79
CA TYR A 29 -0.24 0.31 -7.20
C TYR A 29 -1.47 0.24 -8.11
N GLY A 30 -1.53 1.14 -9.06
CA GLY A 30 -2.64 1.22 -10.01
C GLY A 30 -3.86 1.96 -9.48
N THR A 31 -3.79 2.51 -8.27
CA THR A 31 -4.94 3.22 -7.67
C THR A 31 -4.49 4.57 -7.13
N ARG A 32 -5.46 5.38 -6.72
CA ARG A 32 -5.20 6.61 -5.96
C ARG A 32 -5.56 6.45 -4.49
N LEU A 33 -5.71 5.21 -4.05
CA LEU A 33 -6.05 4.92 -2.66
C LEU A 33 -4.77 4.88 -1.82
N PRO A 34 -4.62 5.79 -0.86
CA PRO A 34 -3.42 5.78 -0.03
C PRO A 34 -3.32 4.51 0.80
N VAL A 35 -2.12 4.00 0.92
CA VAL A 35 -1.83 2.82 1.73
C VAL A 35 -2.19 3.07 3.20
N SER A 36 -2.06 4.33 3.65
CA SER A 36 -2.41 4.70 5.02
C SER A 36 -3.86 4.37 5.38
N SER A 37 -4.77 4.36 4.39
CA SER A 37 -6.16 4.02 4.64
C SER A 37 -6.29 2.63 5.25
N LEU A 38 -5.53 1.66 4.74
CA LEU A 38 -5.57 0.29 5.29
C LEU A 38 -5.11 0.28 6.74
N PHE A 39 -3.95 0.88 7.01
CA PHE A 39 -3.39 0.86 8.36
C PHE A 39 -4.29 1.57 9.35
N GLU A 40 -4.81 2.74 8.98
CA GLU A 40 -5.67 3.54 9.87
C GLU A 40 -6.95 2.78 10.21
N ASN A 41 -7.54 2.13 9.22
CA ASN A 41 -8.78 1.36 9.46
C ASN A 41 -8.52 0.16 10.36
N LEU A 42 -7.41 -0.54 10.14
CA LEU A 42 -7.07 -1.67 11.01
C LEU A 42 -6.83 -1.21 12.44
N GLU A 43 -6.18 -0.06 12.62
CA GLU A 43 -5.95 0.52 13.94
C GLU A 43 -7.27 0.84 14.64
N ASP A 44 -8.28 1.22 13.88
CA ASP A 44 -9.60 1.55 14.41
C ASP A 44 -10.48 0.31 14.65
N GLY A 45 -9.93 -0.88 14.39
CA GLY A 45 -10.67 -2.11 14.64
C GLY A 45 -11.49 -2.62 13.47
N VAL A 46 -11.38 -1.99 12.30
CA VAL A 46 -12.04 -2.47 11.08
C VAL A 46 -11.29 -3.71 10.60
N SER A 47 -12.02 -4.78 10.29
CA SER A 47 -11.38 -5.98 9.78
C SER A 47 -10.90 -5.75 8.34
N ILE A 48 -9.94 -6.56 7.91
CA ILE A 48 -9.45 -6.45 6.54
C ILE A 48 -10.56 -6.75 5.54
N ASP A 49 -11.46 -7.69 5.87
CA ASP A 49 -12.57 -8.02 4.99
C ASP A 49 -13.54 -6.86 4.83
N GLU A 50 -13.84 -6.17 5.93
CA GLU A 50 -14.69 -4.97 5.87
C GLU A 50 -14.03 -3.88 5.04
N TRP A 51 -12.73 -3.70 5.22
CA TRP A 51 -12.00 -2.70 4.48
C TRP A 51 -12.00 -3.00 2.98
N LEU A 52 -11.80 -4.28 2.61
CA LEU A 52 -11.81 -4.69 1.21
C LEU A 52 -13.18 -4.48 0.56
N ASP A 53 -14.26 -4.70 1.32
CA ASP A 53 -15.60 -4.44 0.81
C ASP A 53 -15.81 -2.96 0.48
N ALA A 54 -15.22 -2.09 1.29
CA ALA A 54 -15.32 -0.65 1.09
C ALA A 54 -14.43 -0.15 -0.04
N PHE A 55 -13.35 -0.86 -0.35
CA PHE A 55 -12.36 -0.42 -1.34
C PHE A 55 -12.10 -1.53 -2.36
N PRO A 56 -13.07 -1.78 -3.27
CA PRO A 56 -12.97 -2.92 -4.19
C PRO A 56 -11.89 -2.77 -5.26
N SER A 57 -11.25 -1.60 -5.37
CA SER A 57 -10.14 -1.43 -6.31
C SER A 57 -8.88 -2.15 -5.87
N VAL A 58 -8.83 -2.64 -4.63
CA VAL A 58 -7.68 -3.36 -4.09
C VAL A 58 -8.10 -4.81 -3.84
N THR A 59 -7.27 -5.75 -4.27
CA THR A 59 -7.51 -7.16 -4.01
C THR A 59 -6.99 -7.54 -2.63
N ARG A 60 -7.49 -8.66 -2.10
CA ARG A 60 -6.97 -9.17 -0.83
C ARG A 60 -5.47 -9.44 -0.93
N GLU A 61 -5.02 -9.98 -2.07
CA GLU A 61 -3.60 -10.27 -2.28
C GLU A 61 -2.75 -9.01 -2.19
N GLN A 62 -3.23 -7.91 -2.78
CA GLN A 62 -2.51 -6.65 -2.70
C GLN A 62 -2.43 -6.14 -1.26
N ALA A 63 -3.54 -6.19 -0.53
CA ALA A 63 -3.57 -5.71 0.85
C ALA A 63 -2.65 -6.55 1.73
N ILE A 64 -2.72 -7.87 1.62
CA ILE A 64 -1.87 -8.77 2.41
C ILE A 64 -0.39 -8.55 2.06
N ALA A 65 -0.09 -8.39 0.76
CA ALA A 65 1.30 -8.18 0.33
C ALA A 65 1.87 -6.88 0.89
N VAL A 66 1.06 -5.83 0.95
CA VAL A 66 1.49 -4.56 1.54
C VAL A 66 1.77 -4.72 3.04
N LEU A 67 0.88 -5.43 3.74
CA LEU A 67 1.08 -5.68 5.17
C LEU A 67 2.36 -6.50 5.41
N GLU A 68 2.59 -7.52 4.59
CA GLU A 68 3.79 -8.35 4.71
C GLU A 68 5.05 -7.55 4.40
N TYR A 69 4.98 -6.69 3.39
CA TYR A 69 6.12 -5.85 3.06
C TYR A 69 6.47 -4.93 4.24
N ALA A 70 5.46 -4.31 4.84
CA ALA A 70 5.67 -3.43 5.99
C ALA A 70 6.24 -4.21 7.17
N ARG A 71 5.70 -5.40 7.43
CA ARG A 71 6.21 -6.26 8.51
C ARG A 71 7.67 -6.62 8.28
N ASN A 72 7.99 -7.03 7.06
CA ASN A 72 9.35 -7.46 6.74
C ASN A 72 10.34 -6.31 6.86
N ARG A 73 9.94 -5.11 6.45
CA ARG A 73 10.80 -3.94 6.60
C ARG A 73 11.07 -3.63 8.06
N MET A 74 10.05 -3.75 8.90
CA MET A 74 10.18 -3.47 10.32
C MET A 74 11.05 -4.51 11.03
N LEU A 75 11.00 -5.75 10.58
CA LEU A 75 11.71 -6.87 11.21
C LEU A 75 13.08 -7.16 10.59
N GLU A 76 13.49 -6.37 9.60
CA GLU A 76 14.81 -6.56 9.00
C GLU A 76 15.90 -6.34 10.02
N PRO A 77 16.93 -7.19 10.03
CA PRO A 77 18.03 -6.98 10.95
C PRO A 77 18.77 -5.69 10.60
N VAL A 78 19.17 -4.98 11.62
CA VAL A 78 19.98 -3.78 11.45
C VAL A 78 21.44 -4.21 11.36
N ALA A 79 22.08 -3.89 10.24
CA ALA A 79 23.47 -4.28 10.00
C ALA A 79 24.42 -3.41 10.80
#